data_3a26fcf46deaffd672ed7f10b82d9fa9
#
_entry.id   3a26fcf46deaffd672ed7f10b82d9fa9
#
_cell.length_a   1.000
_cell.length_b   1.000
_cell.length_c   1.000
_cell.angle_alpha   90.00
_cell.angle_beta   90.00
_cell.angle_gamma   90.00
#
_symmetry.space_group_name_H-M   'P 1'
#
loop_
_entity.id
_entity.type
_entity.pdbx_description
1 polymer ?
#
loop_
_entity_poly.entity_id
_entity_poly.type
_entity_poly.pdbx_seq_one_letter_code
_entity_poly.pdbx_strand_id
1 'polypeptide(L)'
;KTVCTVGKIDDIFAHRGITRSNHTHDNASSCDAALKFLKDDFEGLLFVNLIEFDMIYGHRNDPRGYGDALEAFDRKLPELEAQLRTTDLVIIAADHGVDPTTPGTDHTREHIPLLAFGPRINCKINLGIRETYSDVAATIAENFHLPPPSFGSSFLSSLVPDSPSISP
;
A
#
# COMPACT_ATOMS: atom_id res chain seq x y z
N LYS A 1 -14.27 -10.98 -5.06
CA LYS A 1 -13.75 -10.29 -3.89
C LYS A 1 -14.21 -8.83 -3.90
N THR A 2 -14.38 -8.24 -2.73
CA THR A 2 -14.70 -6.82 -2.58
C THR A 2 -13.47 -5.96 -2.88
N VAL A 3 -13.65 -4.84 -3.57
CA VAL A 3 -12.60 -3.84 -3.78
C VAL A 3 -13.09 -2.51 -3.20
N CYS A 4 -12.45 -2.09 -2.12
CA CYS A 4 -12.68 -0.79 -1.49
C CYS A 4 -11.53 0.14 -1.83
N THR A 5 -11.83 1.40 -2.14
CA THR A 5 -10.81 2.39 -2.49
C THR A 5 -10.96 3.67 -1.68
N VAL A 6 -9.84 4.32 -1.40
CA VAL A 6 -9.77 5.61 -0.72
C VAL A 6 -8.87 6.55 -1.50
N GLY A 7 -9.25 7.81 -1.61
CA GLY A 7 -8.53 8.82 -2.36
C GLY A 7 -8.90 8.81 -3.84
N LYS A 8 -7.92 8.94 -4.74
CA LYS A 8 -8.12 9.07 -6.19
C LYS A 8 -8.14 7.74 -6.96
N ILE A 9 -8.08 6.62 -6.28
CA ILE A 9 -7.94 5.31 -6.93
C ILE A 9 -9.11 5.02 -7.87
N ASP A 10 -10.33 5.32 -7.42
CA ASP A 10 -11.55 5.08 -8.20
C ASP A 10 -11.52 5.82 -9.55
N ASP A 11 -11.07 7.07 -9.57
CA ASP A 11 -10.92 7.87 -10.80
C ASP A 11 -9.88 7.27 -11.74
N ILE A 12 -8.73 6.85 -11.21
CA ILE A 12 -7.63 6.26 -11.99
C ILE A 12 -8.12 5.01 -12.72
N PHE A 13 -8.98 4.22 -12.10
CA PHE A 13 -9.57 3.02 -12.70
C PHE A 13 -10.86 3.28 -13.48
N ALA A 14 -11.25 4.55 -13.67
CA ALA A 14 -12.49 4.93 -14.36
C ALA A 14 -13.71 4.20 -13.79
N HIS A 15 -13.76 4.07 -12.47
CA HIS A 15 -14.82 3.38 -11.69
C HIS A 15 -14.97 1.88 -12.01
N ARG A 16 -13.98 1.27 -12.67
CA ARG A 16 -14.06 -0.14 -13.07
C ARG A 16 -13.43 -1.06 -12.01
N GLY A 17 -14.14 -2.13 -11.67
CA GLY A 17 -13.68 -3.12 -10.70
C GLY A 17 -13.75 -2.67 -9.25
N ILE A 18 -14.29 -1.49 -8.97
CA ILE A 18 -14.47 -0.94 -7.64
C ILE A 18 -15.85 -1.31 -7.09
N THR A 19 -15.88 -1.81 -5.87
CA THR A 19 -17.15 -2.15 -5.18
C THR A 19 -17.62 -0.99 -4.32
N ARG A 20 -16.70 -0.32 -3.62
CA ARG A 20 -16.97 0.79 -2.71
C ARG A 20 -15.82 1.79 -2.80
N SER A 21 -16.13 3.07 -2.78
CA SER A 21 -15.14 4.13 -2.84
C SER A 21 -15.41 5.22 -1.81
N ASN A 22 -14.35 5.86 -1.32
CA ASN A 22 -14.41 7.05 -0.49
C ASN A 22 -13.38 8.07 -1.00
N HIS A 23 -13.87 9.11 -1.67
CA HIS A 23 -13.05 10.22 -2.12
C HIS A 23 -12.62 11.08 -0.94
N THR A 24 -11.33 11.19 -0.74
CA THR A 24 -10.70 12.01 0.29
C THR A 24 -9.71 12.98 -0.35
N HIS A 25 -9.39 14.08 0.33
CA HIS A 25 -8.57 15.16 -0.20
C HIS A 25 -7.28 15.41 0.58
N ASP A 26 -7.07 14.69 1.66
CA ASP A 26 -5.87 14.78 2.53
C ASP A 26 -5.55 13.42 3.14
N ASN A 27 -4.33 13.28 3.66
CA ASN A 27 -3.86 12.01 4.22
C ASN A 27 -4.60 11.61 5.50
N ALA A 28 -4.97 12.58 6.34
CA ALA A 28 -5.66 12.31 7.60
C ALA A 28 -7.05 11.72 7.33
N SER A 29 -7.84 12.35 6.46
CA SER A 29 -9.16 11.84 6.06
C SER A 29 -9.07 10.50 5.34
N SER A 30 -7.97 10.26 4.58
CA SER A 30 -7.72 8.98 3.93
C SER A 30 -7.45 7.87 4.95
N CYS A 31 -6.65 8.13 5.97
CA CYS A 31 -6.42 7.19 7.07
C CYS A 31 -7.72 6.90 7.84
N ASP A 32 -8.51 7.93 8.14
CA ASP A 32 -9.78 7.76 8.84
C ASP A 32 -10.81 6.97 8.01
N ALA A 33 -10.81 7.15 6.69
CA ALA A 33 -11.64 6.36 5.78
C ALA A 33 -11.16 4.90 5.70
N ALA A 34 -9.85 4.67 5.66
CA ALA A 34 -9.28 3.33 5.73
C ALA A 34 -9.67 2.60 7.03
N LEU A 35 -9.56 3.29 8.18
CA LEU A 35 -9.99 2.76 9.47
C LEU A 35 -11.48 2.38 9.50
N LYS A 36 -12.35 3.15 8.82
CA LYS A 36 -13.77 2.81 8.71
C LYS A 36 -13.97 1.53 7.90
N PHE A 37 -13.27 1.38 6.75
CA PHE A 37 -13.35 0.16 5.95
C PHE A 37 -12.81 -1.06 6.69
N LEU A 38 -11.71 -0.93 7.47
CA LEU A 38 -11.14 -2.03 8.23
C LEU A 38 -12.07 -2.56 9.34
N LYS A 39 -13.01 -1.74 9.82
CA LYS A 39 -14.04 -2.16 10.78
C LYS A 39 -15.18 -2.95 10.14
N ASP A 40 -15.32 -2.88 8.82
CA ASP A 40 -16.34 -3.62 8.10
C ASP A 40 -15.88 -5.07 7.88
N ASP A 41 -16.82 -6.01 7.94
CA ASP A 41 -16.53 -7.41 7.64
C ASP A 41 -16.60 -7.64 6.12
N PHE A 42 -15.44 -7.59 5.47
CA PHE A 42 -15.32 -7.95 4.05
C PHE A 42 -14.05 -8.73 3.78
N GLU A 43 -14.05 -9.52 2.72
CA GLU A 43 -12.89 -10.20 2.17
C GLU A 43 -12.57 -9.58 0.81
N GLY A 44 -11.36 -9.01 0.67
CA GLY A 44 -11.00 -8.32 -0.55
C GLY A 44 -9.81 -7.40 -0.42
N LEU A 45 -9.74 -6.40 -1.29
CA LEU A 45 -8.68 -5.41 -1.35
C LEU A 45 -9.18 -4.06 -0.83
N LEU A 46 -8.46 -3.48 0.11
CA LEU A 46 -8.56 -2.06 0.45
C LEU A 46 -7.36 -1.33 -0.15
N PHE A 47 -7.60 -0.46 -1.12
CA PHE A 47 -6.56 0.31 -1.79
C PHE A 47 -6.68 1.78 -1.40
N VAL A 48 -5.66 2.30 -0.71
CA VAL A 48 -5.63 3.66 -0.16
C VAL A 48 -4.54 4.46 -0.86
N ASN A 49 -4.88 5.67 -1.30
CA ASN A 49 -3.93 6.62 -1.86
C ASN A 49 -3.78 7.82 -0.93
N LEU A 50 -2.56 8.04 -0.44
CA LEU A 50 -2.19 9.17 0.41
C LEU A 50 -1.56 10.27 -0.47
N ILE A 51 -2.37 11.20 -0.93
CA ILE A 51 -2.05 12.11 -2.04
C ILE A 51 -1.16 13.29 -1.68
N GLU A 52 -1.09 13.68 -0.41
CA GLU A 52 -0.41 14.93 -0.02
C GLU A 52 1.11 14.85 -0.15
N PHE A 53 1.70 13.64 -0.01
CA PHE A 53 3.13 13.45 -0.16
C PHE A 53 3.62 13.99 -1.50
N ASP A 54 2.92 13.68 -2.57
CA ASP A 54 3.20 14.16 -3.90
C ASP A 54 2.66 15.57 -4.13
N MET A 55 1.34 15.77 -4.01
CA MET A 55 0.66 16.99 -4.47
C MET A 55 0.99 18.23 -3.64
N ILE A 56 1.15 18.07 -2.32
CA ILE A 56 1.32 19.21 -1.40
C ILE A 56 2.80 19.44 -1.09
N TYR A 57 3.57 18.37 -0.88
CA TYR A 57 4.94 18.48 -0.40
C TYR A 57 5.97 18.20 -1.49
N GLY A 58 5.77 17.16 -2.32
CA GLY A 58 6.67 16.80 -3.40
C GLY A 58 6.76 17.88 -4.47
N HIS A 59 5.68 18.14 -5.18
CA HIS A 59 5.60 19.15 -6.23
C HIS A 59 5.79 20.62 -5.74
N ARG A 60 5.88 20.85 -4.46
CA ARG A 60 6.12 22.16 -3.86
C ARG A 60 7.51 22.34 -3.27
N ASN A 61 8.37 21.33 -3.39
CA ASN A 61 9.72 21.33 -2.84
C ASN A 61 9.73 21.69 -1.34
N ASP A 62 8.82 21.08 -0.58
CA ASP A 62 8.69 21.26 0.86
C ASP A 62 9.18 20.00 1.61
N PRO A 63 10.50 19.82 1.79
CA PRO A 63 11.05 18.65 2.47
C PRO A 63 10.65 18.58 3.95
N ARG A 64 10.39 19.72 4.58
CA ARG A 64 9.96 19.76 5.98
C ARG A 64 8.52 19.25 6.09
N GLY A 65 7.60 19.81 5.31
CA GLY A 65 6.21 19.34 5.29
C GLY A 65 6.10 17.87 4.89
N TYR A 66 6.96 17.41 3.97
CA TYR A 66 7.05 15.99 3.60
C TYR A 66 7.42 15.12 4.80
N GLY A 67 8.45 15.52 5.57
CA GLY A 67 8.86 14.83 6.79
C GLY A 67 7.78 14.84 7.87
N ASP A 68 7.16 16.00 8.11
CA ASP A 68 6.05 16.14 9.07
C ASP A 68 4.85 15.24 8.70
N ALA A 69 4.56 15.10 7.40
CA ALA A 69 3.51 14.21 6.89
C ALA A 69 3.85 12.73 7.08
N LEU A 70 5.12 12.32 6.87
CA LEU A 70 5.58 10.95 7.15
C LEU A 70 5.41 10.62 8.63
N GLU A 71 5.84 11.52 9.52
CA GLU A 71 5.66 11.34 10.97
C GLU A 71 4.18 11.29 11.37
N ALA A 72 3.32 12.08 10.71
CA ALA A 72 1.89 12.06 10.97
C ALA A 72 1.27 10.72 10.55
N PHE A 73 1.69 10.16 9.42
CA PHE A 73 1.27 8.83 8.97
C PHE A 73 1.79 7.74 9.91
N ASP A 74 3.05 7.81 10.31
CA ASP A 74 3.66 6.85 11.25
C ASP A 74 2.90 6.79 12.57
N ARG A 75 2.47 7.95 13.10
CA ARG A 75 1.60 8.00 14.29
C ARG A 75 0.21 7.35 14.10
N LYS A 76 -0.27 7.23 12.85
CA LYS A 76 -1.54 6.55 12.52
C LYS A 76 -1.41 5.04 12.34
N LEU A 77 -0.20 4.54 12.04
CA LEU A 77 0.02 3.11 11.81
C LEU A 77 -0.46 2.21 12.95
N PRO A 78 -0.21 2.52 14.24
CA PRO A 78 -0.69 1.66 15.33
C PRO A 78 -2.22 1.55 15.38
N GLU A 79 -2.96 2.61 15.00
CA GLU A 79 -4.42 2.56 14.93
C GLU A 79 -4.90 1.63 13.81
N LEU A 80 -4.21 1.67 12.64
CA LEU A 80 -4.49 0.78 11.51
C LEU A 80 -4.15 -0.68 11.85
N GLU A 81 -2.97 -0.91 12.43
CA GLU A 81 -2.51 -2.24 12.85
C GLU A 81 -3.48 -2.89 13.84
N ALA A 82 -4.02 -2.11 14.78
CA ALA A 82 -4.98 -2.61 15.77
C ALA A 82 -6.30 -3.10 15.17
N GLN A 83 -6.62 -2.72 13.92
CA GLN A 83 -7.81 -3.17 13.20
C GLN A 83 -7.56 -4.40 12.30
N LEU A 84 -6.30 -4.80 12.13
CA LEU A 84 -5.96 -5.91 11.24
C LEU A 84 -6.47 -7.24 11.81
N ARG A 85 -7.06 -8.04 10.94
CA ARG A 85 -7.41 -9.43 11.23
C ARG A 85 -6.18 -10.32 11.06
N THR A 86 -6.20 -11.48 11.66
CA THR A 86 -5.06 -12.43 11.62
C THR A 86 -4.64 -12.83 10.21
N THR A 87 -5.50 -12.70 9.22
CA THR A 87 -5.25 -13.05 7.82
C THR A 87 -4.90 -11.85 6.94
N ASP A 88 -4.88 -10.66 7.48
CA ASP A 88 -4.65 -9.45 6.69
C ASP A 88 -3.16 -9.28 6.36
N LEU A 89 -2.89 -8.87 5.13
CA LEU A 89 -1.59 -8.45 4.62
C LEU A 89 -1.68 -6.96 4.26
N VAL A 90 -0.79 -6.16 4.82
CA VAL A 90 -0.60 -4.76 4.46
C VAL A 90 0.64 -4.61 3.61
N ILE A 91 0.52 -3.88 2.51
CA ILE A 91 1.63 -3.48 1.65
C ILE A 91 1.62 -1.95 1.58
N ILE A 92 2.75 -1.33 1.91
CA ILE A 92 2.98 0.11 1.75
C ILE A 92 4.04 0.28 0.66
N ALA A 93 3.71 1.05 -0.36
CA ALA A 93 4.60 1.37 -1.47
C ALA A 93 4.32 2.80 -1.95
N ALA A 94 5.12 3.30 -2.87
CA ALA A 94 4.82 4.50 -3.64
C ALA A 94 4.66 4.13 -5.12
N ASP A 95 3.96 4.96 -5.88
CA ASP A 95 3.75 4.78 -7.32
C ASP A 95 4.89 5.37 -8.16
N HIS A 96 5.68 6.28 -7.59
CA HIS A 96 6.88 6.86 -8.17
C HIS A 96 7.79 7.44 -7.09
N GLY A 97 9.01 7.85 -7.48
CA GLY A 97 9.90 8.64 -6.64
C GLY A 97 9.49 10.10 -6.64
N VAL A 98 9.68 10.77 -5.52
CA VAL A 98 9.61 12.21 -5.39
C VAL A 98 10.61 12.68 -4.34
N ASP A 99 11.57 13.53 -4.73
CA ASP A 99 12.54 14.14 -3.83
C ASP A 99 12.29 15.65 -3.77
N PRO A 100 11.68 16.13 -2.68
CA PRO A 100 11.38 17.55 -2.52
C PRO A 100 12.62 18.43 -2.36
N THR A 101 13.83 17.85 -2.28
CA THR A 101 15.10 18.59 -2.24
C THR A 101 15.73 18.78 -3.63
N THR A 102 15.27 18.03 -4.63
CA THR A 102 15.73 18.16 -6.01
C THR A 102 15.12 19.39 -6.67
N PRO A 103 15.91 20.22 -7.40
CA PRO A 103 15.37 21.35 -8.15
C PRO A 103 14.35 20.90 -9.21
N GLY A 104 13.24 21.64 -9.31
CA GLY A 104 12.13 21.30 -10.21
C GLY A 104 10.91 20.84 -9.44
N THR A 105 9.83 20.62 -10.14
CA THR A 105 8.53 20.22 -9.56
C THR A 105 8.03 18.90 -10.15
N ASP A 106 8.85 18.20 -10.93
CA ASP A 106 8.51 16.92 -11.51
C ASP A 106 8.87 15.76 -10.57
N HIS A 107 8.33 14.58 -10.88
CA HIS A 107 8.71 13.34 -10.20
C HIS A 107 10.18 13.02 -10.44
N THR A 108 10.78 12.35 -9.48
CA THR A 108 12.18 11.97 -9.50
C THR A 108 12.34 10.44 -9.54
N ARG A 109 13.57 9.92 -9.63
CA ARG A 109 13.83 8.51 -9.94
C ARG A 109 14.44 7.73 -8.78
N GLU A 110 14.09 8.09 -7.56
CA GLU A 110 14.50 7.38 -6.37
C GLU A 110 13.85 5.99 -6.30
N HIS A 111 14.53 5.09 -5.62
CA HIS A 111 13.91 3.85 -5.20
C HIS A 111 12.74 4.14 -4.24
N ILE A 112 11.61 3.55 -4.51
CA ILE A 112 10.44 3.66 -3.63
C ILE A 112 10.52 2.65 -2.48
N PRO A 113 9.89 2.94 -1.33
CA PRO A 113 9.74 1.96 -0.27
C PRO A 113 8.84 0.81 -0.71
N LEU A 114 9.13 -0.39 -0.20
CA LEU A 114 8.23 -1.53 -0.24
C LEU A 114 8.25 -2.18 1.13
N LEU A 115 7.20 -1.96 1.90
CA LEU A 115 7.01 -2.53 3.23
C LEU A 115 5.83 -3.48 3.20
N ALA A 116 6.01 -4.67 3.79
CA ALA A 116 4.93 -5.65 3.90
C ALA A 116 4.88 -6.18 5.32
N PHE A 117 3.70 -6.17 5.94
CA PHE A 117 3.49 -6.63 7.29
C PHE A 117 2.06 -7.12 7.51
N GLY A 118 1.85 -7.75 8.64
CA GLY A 118 0.56 -8.28 9.06
C GLY A 118 0.74 -9.29 10.19
N PRO A 119 -0.33 -9.71 10.89
CA PRO A 119 -0.21 -10.56 12.07
C PRO A 119 0.42 -11.94 11.82
N ARG A 120 0.38 -12.45 10.59
CA ARG A 120 1.00 -13.73 10.18
C ARG A 120 2.26 -13.56 9.34
N ILE A 121 2.68 -12.34 9.12
CA ILE A 121 3.85 -12.06 8.30
C ILE A 121 5.11 -12.26 9.14
N ASN A 122 6.07 -12.98 8.60
CA ASN A 122 7.38 -13.10 9.22
C ASN A 122 8.07 -11.73 9.18
N CYS A 123 8.33 -11.15 10.33
CA CYS A 123 9.06 -9.89 10.44
C CYS A 123 10.58 -10.13 10.25
N LYS A 124 11.29 -9.13 9.72
CA LYS A 124 12.74 -9.12 9.47
C LYS A 124 13.18 -9.85 8.19
N ILE A 125 12.31 -9.97 7.21
CA ILE A 125 12.70 -10.42 5.89
C ILE A 125 13.14 -9.23 5.05
N ASN A 126 14.26 -9.35 4.39
CA ASN A 126 14.70 -8.40 3.37
C ASN A 126 14.24 -8.92 2.01
N LEU A 127 13.28 -8.24 1.39
CA LEU A 127 12.76 -8.56 0.05
C LEU A 127 13.73 -8.18 -1.08
N GLY A 128 14.85 -7.52 -0.75
CA GLY A 128 15.80 -7.01 -1.73
C GLY A 128 15.23 -5.87 -2.57
N ILE A 129 15.92 -5.56 -3.67
CA ILE A 129 15.44 -4.61 -4.68
C ILE A 129 14.56 -5.37 -5.65
N ARG A 130 13.33 -4.88 -5.85
CA ARG A 130 12.38 -5.44 -6.80
C ARG A 130 12.51 -4.69 -8.14
N GLU A 131 12.37 -5.39 -9.23
CA GLU A 131 12.59 -4.84 -10.56
C GLU A 131 11.38 -4.13 -11.16
N THR A 132 10.19 -4.45 -10.67
CA THR A 132 8.94 -3.94 -11.24
C THR A 132 7.83 -3.80 -10.21
N TYR A 133 6.98 -2.78 -10.38
CA TYR A 133 5.73 -2.61 -9.64
C TYR A 133 4.76 -3.78 -9.79
N SER A 134 4.87 -4.51 -10.91
CA SER A 134 4.05 -5.69 -11.17
C SER A 134 4.24 -6.80 -10.14
N ASP A 135 5.32 -6.78 -9.36
CA ASP A 135 5.55 -7.72 -8.27
C ASP A 135 4.49 -7.59 -7.16
N VAL A 136 4.03 -6.36 -6.89
CA VAL A 136 2.91 -6.12 -5.97
C VAL A 136 1.63 -6.73 -6.53
N ALA A 137 1.35 -6.51 -7.82
CA ALA A 137 0.18 -7.09 -8.47
C ALA A 137 0.22 -8.63 -8.47
N ALA A 138 1.40 -9.22 -8.75
CA ALA A 138 1.58 -10.67 -8.70
C ALA A 138 1.35 -11.22 -7.29
N THR A 139 1.82 -10.51 -6.26
CA THR A 139 1.62 -10.89 -4.86
C THR A 139 0.15 -10.81 -4.45
N ILE A 140 -0.56 -9.77 -4.87
CA ILE A 140 -2.00 -9.64 -4.64
C ILE A 140 -2.77 -10.75 -5.36
N ALA A 141 -2.41 -11.06 -6.62
CA ALA A 141 -3.04 -12.12 -7.38
C ALA A 141 -2.86 -13.49 -6.71
N GLU A 142 -1.65 -13.81 -6.28
CA GLU A 142 -1.36 -15.06 -5.56
C GLU A 142 -2.14 -15.13 -4.25
N ASN A 143 -2.16 -14.06 -3.45
CA ASN A 143 -2.89 -14.00 -2.18
C ASN A 143 -4.40 -14.27 -2.35
N PHE A 144 -4.98 -13.86 -3.47
CA PHE A 144 -6.39 -14.10 -3.78
C PHE A 144 -6.64 -15.33 -4.65
N HIS A 145 -5.62 -16.15 -4.93
CA HIS A 145 -5.67 -17.32 -5.80
C HIS A 145 -6.20 -16.98 -7.21
N LEU A 146 -5.79 -15.84 -7.73
CA LEU A 146 -6.10 -15.40 -9.09
C LEU A 146 -4.99 -15.85 -10.06
N PRO A 147 -5.29 -15.93 -11.37
CA PRO A 147 -4.24 -16.12 -12.36
C PRO A 147 -3.16 -15.04 -12.24
N PRO A 148 -1.87 -15.40 -12.34
CA PRO A 148 -0.80 -14.43 -12.25
C PRO A 148 -0.87 -13.43 -13.43
N PRO A 149 -0.49 -12.17 -13.20
CA PRO A 149 -0.33 -11.21 -14.29
C PRO A 149 0.80 -11.63 -15.23
N SER A 150 0.83 -11.07 -16.44
CA SER A 150 1.84 -11.39 -17.46
C SER A 150 3.27 -10.99 -17.06
N PHE A 151 3.41 -10.09 -16.10
CA PHE A 151 4.67 -9.56 -15.60
C PHE A 151 4.68 -9.52 -14.08
N GLY A 152 5.88 -9.54 -13.51
CA GLY A 152 6.09 -9.48 -12.07
C GLY A 152 6.24 -10.85 -11.43
N SER A 153 6.91 -10.85 -10.30
CA SER A 153 7.16 -12.04 -9.47
C SER A 153 6.61 -11.80 -8.06
N SER A 154 5.71 -12.66 -7.62
CA SER A 154 5.16 -12.58 -6.27
C SER A 154 6.26 -12.78 -5.22
N PHE A 155 6.14 -12.05 -4.13
CA PHE A 155 6.96 -12.23 -2.94
C PHE A 155 6.16 -12.79 -1.75
N LEU A 156 4.93 -13.27 -1.97
CA LEU A 156 4.05 -13.77 -0.92
C LEU A 156 4.69 -14.92 -0.14
N SER A 157 5.31 -15.89 -0.82
CA SER A 157 5.98 -17.04 -0.20
C SER A 157 7.14 -16.64 0.72
N SER A 158 7.77 -15.50 0.46
CA SER A 158 8.80 -14.96 1.35
C SER A 158 8.24 -14.37 2.65
N LEU A 159 7.00 -13.90 2.62
CA LEU A 159 6.35 -13.25 3.75
C LEU A 159 5.74 -14.25 4.76
N VAL A 160 5.23 -15.35 4.25
CA VAL A 160 4.54 -16.36 5.08
C VAL A 160 5.56 -17.44 5.45
N PRO A 161 5.78 -17.74 6.74
CA PRO A 161 6.63 -18.87 7.11
C PRO A 161 6.08 -20.16 6.48
N ASP A 162 6.96 -20.98 5.95
CA ASP A 162 6.59 -22.29 5.45
C ASP A 162 5.69 -23.00 6.47
N SER A 163 4.49 -23.36 6.08
CA SER A 163 3.68 -24.27 6.85
C SER A 163 4.56 -25.51 7.06
N PRO A 164 4.71 -26.03 8.30
CA PRO A 164 5.49 -27.22 8.50
C PRO A 164 4.96 -28.28 7.53
N SER A 165 5.84 -28.74 6.64
CA SER A 165 5.54 -29.86 5.76
C SER A 165 5.07 -31.01 6.63
N ILE A 166 3.78 -31.31 6.61
CA ILE A 166 3.25 -32.56 7.14
C ILE A 166 3.81 -33.61 6.17
N SER A 167 4.95 -34.14 6.50
CA SER A 167 5.47 -35.33 5.83
C SER A 167 4.48 -36.48 6.06
N PRO A 168 4.16 -37.27 5.04
CA PRO A 168 3.18 -38.35 5.10
C PRO A 168 3.63 -39.48 6.07
#